data_9397074f9ea09a28b780afe2e5464cc2
#
_entry.id   9397074f9ea09a28b780afe2e5464cc2
#
_cell.length_a   1.000
_cell.length_b   1.000
_cell.length_c   1.000
_cell.angle_alpha   90.00
_cell.angle_beta   90.00
_cell.angle_gamma   90.00
#
_symmetry.space_group_name_H-M   'P 1'
#
loop_
_entity.id
_entity.type
_entity.pdbx_description
1 polymer ?
#
loop_
_entity_poly.entity_id
_entity_poly.type
_entity_poly.pdbx_seq_one_letter_code
_entity_poly.pdbx_strand_id
1 'polypeptide(L)'
;SDEKNLGRTNSIYFFWRQNFEGVRNANTILSFIGNVPMDETLKNEYIGRAYFHRAYRYYSLVFQFGHVPLLTKLPEVPKQNYRSTHRDAILKKMVADMEFAVQWVPEQKDMDYVGMVNKGACRMLLSKLYMSIGEFGKAKEQLDILIDKSGYSLMEEPFGTFFEGGESASWPIARNVIWDLHRPENKLIAANKEVIMGMPNRGAAKESFIPMLTMRIMYPFFFDNKIKMPDGKQALFNYTRKDGKYRKEYDYMRGLGRGISTFRTTTFY
;
A
#
# COMPACT_ATOMS: atom_id res chain seq x y z
N SER A 1 -16.76 21.88 2.35
CA SER A 1 -17.51 20.60 2.33
C SER A 1 -18.73 20.77 3.19
N ASP A 2 -19.90 20.72 2.57
CA ASP A 2 -21.20 20.81 3.24
C ASP A 2 -21.31 19.71 4.31
N GLU A 3 -21.71 20.06 5.53
CA GLU A 3 -22.02 19.10 6.62
C GLU A 3 -23.01 18.01 6.18
N LYS A 4 -23.84 18.30 5.20
CA LYS A 4 -24.81 17.37 4.58
C LYS A 4 -24.14 16.22 3.80
N ASN A 5 -22.86 16.32 3.45
CA ASN A 5 -22.14 15.33 2.65
C ASN A 5 -21.25 14.36 3.46
N LEU A 6 -21.28 14.41 4.78
CA LEU A 6 -20.58 13.46 5.68
C LEU A 6 -21.31 12.10 5.83
N GLY A 7 -22.18 11.75 4.88
CA GLY A 7 -22.92 10.51 4.87
C GLY A 7 -22.04 9.28 4.60
N ARG A 8 -22.64 8.09 4.76
CA ARG A 8 -21.99 6.76 4.62
C ARG A 8 -21.33 6.49 3.26
N THR A 9 -21.52 7.34 2.26
CA THR A 9 -20.93 7.27 0.91
C THR A 9 -19.72 8.19 0.74
N ASN A 10 -19.37 8.96 1.75
CA ASN A 10 -18.25 9.90 1.67
C ASN A 10 -16.91 9.17 1.84
N SER A 11 -15.89 9.59 1.10
CA SER A 11 -14.53 9.06 1.18
C SER A 11 -13.93 9.15 2.59
N ILE A 12 -14.25 10.20 3.36
CA ILE A 12 -13.81 10.39 4.75
C ILE A 12 -14.39 9.28 5.65
N TYR A 13 -15.68 8.97 5.50
CA TYR A 13 -16.31 7.88 6.23
C TYR A 13 -15.68 6.53 5.90
N PHE A 14 -15.44 6.23 4.62
CA PHE A 14 -14.75 4.99 4.21
C PHE A 14 -13.35 4.91 4.79
N PHE A 15 -12.59 5.99 4.75
CA PHE A 15 -11.24 6.04 5.32
C PHE A 15 -11.26 5.75 6.83
N TRP A 16 -12.14 6.41 7.58
CA TRP A 16 -12.35 6.17 9.00
C TRP A 16 -12.71 4.70 9.30
N ARG A 17 -13.74 4.20 8.65
CA ARG A 17 -14.25 2.85 8.85
C ARG A 17 -13.18 1.80 8.55
N GLN A 18 -12.52 1.88 7.41
CA GLN A 18 -11.51 0.90 7.00
C GLN A 18 -10.29 0.89 7.94
N ASN A 19 -9.87 2.05 8.44
CA ASN A 19 -8.77 2.10 9.40
C ASN A 19 -9.18 1.46 10.74
N PHE A 20 -10.37 1.74 11.26
CA PHE A 20 -10.83 1.08 12.49
C PHE A 20 -11.15 -0.41 12.31
N GLU A 21 -11.59 -0.85 11.14
CA GLU A 21 -11.66 -2.28 10.80
C GLU A 21 -10.28 -2.94 10.83
N GLY A 22 -9.26 -2.28 10.30
CA GLY A 22 -7.87 -2.75 10.38
C GLY A 22 -7.35 -2.80 11.82
N VAL A 23 -7.66 -1.81 12.65
CA VAL A 23 -7.34 -1.82 14.09
C VAL A 23 -8.02 -2.98 14.80
N ARG A 24 -9.31 -3.21 14.52
CA ARG A 24 -10.06 -4.34 15.08
C ARG A 24 -9.42 -5.67 14.71
N ASN A 25 -9.08 -5.86 13.43
CA ASN A 25 -8.46 -7.11 12.96
C ASN A 25 -7.10 -7.36 13.62
N ALA A 26 -6.27 -6.33 13.76
CA ALA A 26 -5.00 -6.42 14.49
C ALA A 26 -5.23 -6.79 15.97
N ASN A 27 -6.19 -6.13 16.63
CA ASN A 27 -6.53 -6.42 18.02
C ASN A 27 -7.14 -7.83 18.20
N THR A 28 -7.82 -8.37 17.18
CA THR A 28 -8.29 -9.78 17.20
C THR A 28 -7.11 -10.73 17.34
N ILE A 29 -6.08 -10.57 16.51
CA ILE A 29 -4.86 -11.38 16.60
C ILE A 29 -4.25 -11.24 17.99
N LEU A 30 -4.05 -10.03 18.47
CA LEU A 30 -3.41 -9.74 19.76
C LEU A 30 -4.21 -10.31 20.96
N SER A 31 -5.54 -10.40 20.85
CA SER A 31 -6.40 -10.92 21.93
C SER A 31 -6.41 -12.44 21.99
N PHE A 32 -6.23 -13.14 20.87
CA PHE A 32 -6.42 -14.59 20.82
C PHE A 32 -5.13 -15.38 20.60
N ILE A 33 -4.04 -14.75 20.15
CA ILE A 33 -2.81 -15.46 19.79
C ILE A 33 -2.18 -16.19 20.98
N GLY A 34 -2.40 -15.72 22.20
CA GLY A 34 -1.96 -16.40 23.43
C GLY A 34 -2.53 -17.81 23.61
N ASN A 35 -3.70 -18.07 23.02
CA ASN A 35 -4.40 -19.36 23.11
C ASN A 35 -4.00 -20.33 21.99
N VAL A 36 -3.18 -19.90 21.05
CA VAL A 36 -2.76 -20.72 19.90
C VAL A 36 -1.47 -21.46 20.27
N PRO A 37 -1.45 -22.81 20.21
CA PRO A 37 -0.24 -23.58 20.46
C PRO A 37 0.73 -23.42 19.28
N MET A 38 1.80 -22.67 19.49
CA MET A 38 2.87 -22.46 18.52
C MET A 38 4.17 -22.09 19.22
N ASP A 39 5.28 -22.17 18.49
CA ASP A 39 6.57 -21.68 18.96
C ASP A 39 6.51 -20.21 19.36
N GLU A 40 7.24 -19.84 20.42
CA GLU A 40 7.18 -18.49 20.97
C GLU A 40 7.77 -17.45 20.03
N THR A 41 8.80 -17.81 19.24
CA THR A 41 9.37 -16.93 18.23
C THR A 41 8.35 -16.64 17.14
N LEU A 42 7.72 -17.67 16.61
CA LEU A 42 6.66 -17.52 15.60
C LEU A 42 5.46 -16.73 16.16
N LYS A 43 5.09 -16.94 17.41
CA LYS A 43 4.06 -16.16 18.07
C LYS A 43 4.39 -14.66 18.09
N ASN A 44 5.62 -14.34 18.49
CA ASN A 44 6.10 -12.95 18.54
C ASN A 44 6.21 -12.31 17.15
N GLU A 45 6.51 -13.08 16.11
CA GLU A 45 6.42 -12.60 14.73
C GLU A 45 5.00 -12.19 14.34
N TYR A 46 4.00 -13.00 14.65
CA TYR A 46 2.60 -12.67 14.38
C TYR A 46 2.13 -11.47 15.20
N ILE A 47 2.53 -11.37 16.48
CA ILE A 47 2.27 -10.20 17.32
C ILE A 47 2.90 -8.96 16.70
N GLY A 48 4.15 -9.04 16.25
CA GLY A 48 4.84 -7.94 15.60
C GLY A 48 4.15 -7.45 14.33
N ARG A 49 3.68 -8.38 13.49
CA ARG A 49 2.89 -8.02 12.30
C ARG A 49 1.54 -7.40 12.66
N ALA A 50 0.87 -7.91 13.69
CA ALA A 50 -0.37 -7.31 14.18
C ALA A 50 -0.13 -5.88 14.71
N TYR A 51 0.97 -5.66 15.44
CA TYR A 51 1.38 -4.33 15.87
C TYR A 51 1.69 -3.40 14.70
N PHE A 52 2.36 -3.89 13.66
CA PHE A 52 2.58 -3.11 12.44
C PHE A 52 1.26 -2.64 11.83
N HIS A 53 0.30 -3.54 11.63
CA HIS A 53 -0.99 -3.18 11.05
C HIS A 53 -1.75 -2.18 11.93
N ARG A 54 -1.72 -2.34 13.24
CA ARG A 54 -2.35 -1.40 14.17
C ARG A 54 -1.68 -0.03 14.10
N ALA A 55 -0.36 0.01 14.17
CA ALA A 55 0.41 1.25 14.14
C ALA A 55 0.23 2.00 12.81
N TYR A 56 0.25 1.29 11.68
CA TYR A 56 0.01 1.87 10.36
C TYR A 56 -1.38 2.53 10.28
N ARG A 57 -2.42 1.88 10.82
CA ARG A 57 -3.78 2.42 10.82
C ARG A 57 -3.89 3.65 11.73
N TYR A 58 -3.30 3.60 12.93
CA TYR A 58 -3.28 4.76 13.81
C TYR A 58 -2.44 5.90 13.28
N TYR A 59 -1.32 5.64 12.66
CA TYR A 59 -0.54 6.67 11.95
C TYR A 59 -1.44 7.40 10.95
N SER A 60 -2.15 6.68 10.09
CA SER A 60 -3.08 7.26 9.12
C SER A 60 -4.21 8.06 9.77
N LEU A 61 -4.82 7.51 10.82
CA LEU A 61 -5.93 8.15 11.53
C LEU A 61 -5.52 9.46 12.21
N VAL A 62 -4.40 9.48 12.93
CA VAL A 62 -3.99 10.68 13.68
C VAL A 62 -3.49 11.80 12.78
N PHE A 63 -2.92 11.48 11.61
CA PHE A 63 -2.53 12.50 10.65
C PHE A 63 -3.72 13.07 9.87
N GLN A 64 -4.81 12.32 9.75
CA GLN A 64 -6.02 12.81 9.10
C GLN A 64 -6.97 13.52 10.06
N PHE A 65 -7.12 13.03 11.30
CA PHE A 65 -8.18 13.47 12.22
C PHE A 65 -7.65 14.06 13.54
N GLY A 66 -6.36 13.97 13.81
CA GLY A 66 -5.79 14.43 15.08
C GLY A 66 -6.10 13.47 16.24
N HIS A 67 -7.01 13.86 17.12
CA HIS A 67 -7.41 13.05 18.28
C HIS A 67 -8.47 12.03 17.88
N VAL A 68 -8.23 10.74 18.14
CA VAL A 68 -9.14 9.65 17.81
C VAL A 68 -9.26 8.66 18.97
N PRO A 69 -10.30 7.82 19.03
CA PRO A 69 -10.36 6.75 20.04
C PRO A 69 -9.18 5.80 19.92
N LEU A 70 -8.51 5.50 21.04
CA LEU A 70 -7.43 4.51 21.09
C LEU A 70 -7.98 3.15 21.58
N LEU A 71 -8.01 2.18 20.68
CA LEU A 71 -8.45 0.80 20.95
C LEU A 71 -7.25 -0.13 20.86
N THR A 72 -6.82 -0.68 21.99
CA THR A 72 -5.66 -1.58 22.07
C THR A 72 -6.04 -3.05 22.29
N LYS A 73 -7.33 -3.31 22.51
CA LYS A 73 -7.92 -4.64 22.71
C LYS A 73 -9.26 -4.73 21.97
N LEU A 74 -9.75 -5.94 21.77
CA LEU A 74 -11.14 -6.12 21.34
C LEU A 74 -12.08 -5.64 22.45
N PRO A 75 -13.15 -4.92 22.11
CA PRO A 75 -14.22 -4.62 23.07
C PRO A 75 -14.93 -5.91 23.45
N GLU A 76 -15.06 -6.17 24.73
CA GLU A 76 -15.80 -7.34 25.25
C GLU A 76 -17.33 -7.18 25.10
N VAL A 77 -17.79 -5.94 25.11
CA VAL A 77 -19.20 -5.57 24.92
C VAL A 77 -19.32 -4.39 23.95
N PRO A 78 -20.43 -4.26 23.23
CA PRO A 78 -20.68 -3.09 22.37
C PRO A 78 -20.64 -1.81 23.20
N LYS A 79 -19.84 -0.84 22.72
CA LYS A 79 -19.68 0.47 23.36
C LYS A 79 -19.92 1.56 22.35
N GLN A 80 -20.70 2.59 22.72
CA GLN A 80 -21.04 3.71 21.85
C GLN A 80 -20.36 5.03 22.25
N ASN A 81 -19.90 5.15 23.49
CA ASN A 81 -19.35 6.37 24.07
C ASN A 81 -17.81 6.35 24.12
N TYR A 82 -17.16 6.15 22.98
CA TYR A 82 -15.71 6.27 22.89
C TYR A 82 -15.28 7.73 23.04
N ARG A 83 -14.25 7.96 23.87
CA ARG A 83 -13.58 9.27 23.96
C ARG A 83 -12.33 9.26 23.07
N SER A 84 -12.03 10.39 22.48
CA SER A 84 -10.78 10.57 21.76
C SER A 84 -9.60 10.62 22.72
N THR A 85 -8.50 10.03 22.32
CA THR A 85 -7.19 10.07 22.98
C THR A 85 -6.33 11.12 22.28
N HIS A 86 -5.49 11.81 23.04
CA HIS A 86 -4.59 12.80 22.48
C HIS A 86 -3.63 12.16 21.47
N ARG A 87 -3.42 12.82 20.33
CA ARG A 87 -2.57 12.37 19.22
C ARG A 87 -1.21 11.86 19.71
N ASP A 88 -0.52 12.63 20.56
CA ASP A 88 0.85 12.28 20.99
C ASP A 88 0.88 11.01 21.85
N ALA A 89 -0.16 10.79 22.67
CA ALA A 89 -0.28 9.55 23.44
C ALA A 89 -0.49 8.34 22.51
N ILE A 90 -1.28 8.50 21.45
CA ILE A 90 -1.45 7.45 20.43
C ILE A 90 -0.13 7.16 19.74
N LEU A 91 0.58 8.20 19.26
CA LEU A 91 1.86 8.04 18.57
C LEU A 91 2.91 7.36 19.45
N LYS A 92 3.03 7.75 20.73
CA LYS A 92 3.94 7.08 21.68
C LYS A 92 3.58 5.60 21.88
N LYS A 93 2.28 5.27 21.95
CA LYS A 93 1.87 3.87 22.02
C LYS A 93 2.22 3.10 20.75
N MET A 94 2.07 3.70 19.59
CA MET A 94 2.43 3.08 18.30
C MET A 94 3.95 2.92 18.15
N VAL A 95 4.74 3.82 18.70
CA VAL A 95 6.22 3.65 18.79
C VAL A 95 6.55 2.38 19.57
N ALA A 96 5.98 2.19 20.76
CA ALA A 96 6.22 0.99 21.56
C ALA A 96 5.79 -0.31 20.85
N ASP A 97 4.67 -0.28 20.12
CA ASP A 97 4.23 -1.41 19.29
C ASP A 97 5.25 -1.72 18.19
N MET A 98 5.81 -0.69 17.57
CA MET A 98 6.76 -0.86 16.48
C MET A 98 8.17 -1.20 16.94
N GLU A 99 8.60 -0.78 18.13
CA GLU A 99 9.85 -1.23 18.75
C GLU A 99 9.81 -2.75 18.97
N PHE A 100 8.69 -3.27 19.45
CA PHE A 100 8.48 -4.73 19.54
C PHE A 100 8.50 -5.38 18.15
N ALA A 101 7.78 -4.82 17.16
CA ALA A 101 7.72 -5.39 15.83
C ALA A 101 9.08 -5.47 15.14
N VAL A 102 9.92 -4.44 15.26
CA VAL A 102 11.30 -4.43 14.73
C VAL A 102 12.18 -5.50 15.39
N GLN A 103 11.93 -5.85 16.63
CA GLN A 103 12.66 -6.90 17.30
C GLN A 103 12.32 -8.30 16.74
N TRP A 104 11.06 -8.61 16.51
CA TRP A 104 10.58 -9.95 16.25
C TRP A 104 10.23 -10.27 14.80
N VAL A 105 9.74 -9.30 14.02
CA VAL A 105 9.41 -9.56 12.62
C VAL A 105 10.69 -9.89 11.83
N PRO A 106 10.71 -10.95 11.00
CA PRO A 106 11.91 -11.36 10.29
C PRO A 106 12.33 -10.39 9.20
N GLU A 107 13.61 -10.44 8.83
CA GLU A 107 14.12 -9.73 7.65
C GLU A 107 13.53 -10.33 6.36
N GLN A 108 13.51 -9.55 5.27
CA GLN A 108 12.94 -10.02 3.99
C GLN A 108 13.59 -11.30 3.47
N LYS A 109 14.90 -11.45 3.66
CA LYS A 109 15.67 -12.64 3.22
C LYS A 109 15.26 -13.93 3.93
N ASP A 110 14.67 -13.82 5.11
CA ASP A 110 14.25 -14.93 5.98
C ASP A 110 12.75 -15.24 5.83
N MET A 111 12.12 -14.73 4.77
CA MET A 111 10.68 -14.88 4.51
C MET A 111 10.44 -15.58 3.16
N ASP A 112 9.40 -16.40 3.10
CA ASP A 112 9.01 -17.14 1.90
C ASP A 112 8.53 -16.22 0.76
N TYR A 113 7.96 -15.05 1.10
CA TYR A 113 7.34 -14.15 0.12
C TYR A 113 7.88 -12.74 0.23
N VAL A 114 8.24 -12.18 -0.92
CA VAL A 114 8.65 -10.78 -1.03
C VAL A 114 7.45 -9.86 -0.88
N GLY A 115 7.63 -8.77 -0.15
CA GLY A 115 6.63 -7.71 -0.03
C GLY A 115 5.61 -7.88 1.08
N MET A 116 5.64 -8.97 1.84
CA MET A 116 4.91 -9.07 3.11
C MET A 116 5.48 -8.09 4.15
N VAL A 117 4.74 -7.89 5.23
CA VAL A 117 5.24 -7.13 6.38
C VAL A 117 6.49 -7.83 6.93
N ASN A 118 7.63 -7.19 6.74
CA ASN A 118 8.96 -7.62 7.14
C ASN A 118 9.61 -6.58 8.06
N LYS A 119 10.78 -6.87 8.60
CA LYS A 119 11.48 -5.97 9.51
C LYS A 119 11.82 -4.61 8.86
N GLY A 120 12.13 -4.59 7.57
CA GLY A 120 12.37 -3.35 6.84
C GLY A 120 11.14 -2.44 6.81
N ALA A 121 9.95 -3.00 6.56
CA ALA A 121 8.69 -2.26 6.65
C ALA A 121 8.42 -1.74 8.07
N CYS A 122 8.74 -2.56 9.08
CA CYS A 122 8.62 -2.14 10.48
C CYS A 122 9.57 -0.97 10.81
N ARG A 123 10.84 -1.03 10.37
CA ARG A 123 11.82 0.07 10.55
C ARG A 123 11.36 1.35 9.86
N MET A 124 10.85 1.25 8.64
CA MET A 124 10.33 2.41 7.90
C MET A 124 9.15 3.07 8.63
N LEU A 125 8.20 2.29 9.16
CA LEU A 125 7.08 2.84 9.92
C LEU A 125 7.55 3.41 11.27
N LEU A 126 8.47 2.72 11.98
CA LEU A 126 9.03 3.19 13.24
C LEU A 126 9.78 4.51 13.06
N SER A 127 10.57 4.67 12.00
CA SER A 127 11.26 5.93 11.71
C SER A 127 10.28 7.08 11.50
N LYS A 128 9.18 6.85 10.77
CA LYS A 128 8.12 7.86 10.60
C LYS A 128 7.44 8.23 11.93
N LEU A 129 7.22 7.25 12.79
CA LEU A 129 6.64 7.49 14.12
C LEU A 129 7.61 8.27 15.01
N TYR A 130 8.90 7.93 15.03
CA TYR A 130 9.92 8.68 15.76
C TYR A 130 10.00 10.13 15.27
N MET A 131 10.02 10.36 13.96
CA MET A 131 9.98 11.73 13.42
C MET A 131 8.74 12.49 13.89
N SER A 132 7.58 11.81 13.98
CA SER A 132 6.31 12.41 14.37
C SER A 132 6.26 12.85 15.84
N ILE A 133 7.12 12.31 16.68
CA ILE A 133 7.24 12.68 18.11
C ILE A 133 8.54 13.44 18.43
N GLY A 134 9.31 13.83 17.40
CA GLY A 134 10.54 14.60 17.55
C GLY A 134 11.80 13.81 17.89
N GLU A 135 11.76 12.48 17.90
CA GLU A 135 12.89 11.58 18.19
C GLU A 135 13.76 11.36 16.93
N PHE A 136 14.29 12.43 16.36
CA PHE A 136 15.01 12.38 15.07
C PHE A 136 16.26 11.51 15.09
N GLY A 137 16.99 11.45 16.23
CA GLY A 137 18.15 10.57 16.38
C GLY A 137 17.79 9.11 16.21
N LYS A 138 16.73 8.65 16.88
CA LYS A 138 16.23 7.27 16.77
C LYS A 138 15.67 6.99 15.38
N ALA A 139 15.01 7.96 14.75
CA ALA A 139 14.55 7.82 13.39
C ALA A 139 15.70 7.57 12.42
N LYS A 140 16.79 8.37 12.55
CA LYS A 140 18.01 8.21 11.76
C LYS A 140 18.63 6.82 11.92
N GLU A 141 18.75 6.33 13.17
CA GLU A 141 19.28 4.98 13.43
C GLU A 141 18.53 3.89 12.68
N GLN A 142 17.18 3.95 12.65
CA GLN A 142 16.38 2.97 11.91
C GLN A 142 16.61 3.08 10.41
N LEU A 143 16.76 4.28 9.88
CA LEU A 143 17.01 4.52 8.46
C LEU A 143 18.42 4.10 8.05
N ASP A 144 19.44 4.38 8.86
CA ASP A 144 20.81 3.94 8.61
C ASP A 144 20.89 2.39 8.53
N ILE A 145 20.21 1.69 9.45
CA ILE A 145 20.14 0.23 9.40
C ILE A 145 19.42 -0.25 8.13
N LEU A 146 18.35 0.44 7.74
CA LEU A 146 17.59 0.08 6.56
C LEU A 146 18.43 0.22 5.27
N ILE A 147 19.20 1.29 5.17
CA ILE A 147 20.05 1.60 4.01
C ILE A 147 21.29 0.69 3.99
N ASP A 148 22.00 0.57 5.12
CA ASP A 148 23.32 -0.02 5.13
C ASP A 148 23.32 -1.54 5.39
N LYS A 149 22.25 -2.09 6.04
CA LYS A 149 22.28 -3.45 6.59
C LYS A 149 21.11 -4.33 6.21
N SER A 150 20.04 -3.78 5.64
CA SER A 150 18.81 -4.54 5.37
C SER A 150 18.74 -5.13 3.96
N GLY A 151 19.76 -4.91 3.12
CA GLY A 151 19.88 -5.49 1.79
C GLY A 151 18.97 -4.83 0.72
N TYR A 152 18.44 -3.66 1.02
CA TYR A 152 17.74 -2.82 0.04
C TYR A 152 18.73 -1.90 -0.68
N SER A 153 18.45 -1.63 -1.94
CA SER A 153 19.24 -0.70 -2.75
C SER A 153 18.39 -0.16 -3.91
N LEU A 154 18.79 0.99 -4.44
CA LEU A 154 18.23 1.47 -5.69
C LEU A 154 18.59 0.51 -6.83
N MET A 155 17.66 0.30 -7.74
CA MET A 155 17.88 -0.50 -8.94
C MET A 155 18.47 0.41 -10.03
N GLU A 156 19.66 0.06 -10.50
CA GLU A 156 20.38 0.83 -11.54
C GLU A 156 20.32 0.14 -12.90
N GLU A 157 20.22 -1.18 -12.90
CA GLU A 157 20.20 -2.01 -14.11
C GLU A 157 18.83 -2.70 -14.32
N PRO A 158 18.45 -2.97 -15.57
CA PRO A 158 17.26 -3.75 -15.90
C PRO A 158 17.23 -5.12 -15.19
N PHE A 159 16.04 -5.51 -14.72
CA PHE A 159 15.89 -6.74 -13.94
C PHE A 159 14.52 -7.39 -14.17
N GLY A 160 14.39 -8.63 -13.73
CA GLY A 160 13.13 -9.36 -13.76
C GLY A 160 12.69 -9.74 -15.17
N THR A 161 11.39 -9.96 -15.34
CA THR A 161 10.81 -10.41 -16.60
C THR A 161 10.61 -9.26 -17.56
N PHE A 162 11.10 -9.42 -18.77
CA PHE A 162 10.81 -8.54 -19.90
C PHE A 162 10.30 -9.39 -21.07
N PHE A 163 9.16 -9.03 -21.62
CA PHE A 163 8.61 -9.71 -22.79
C PHE A 163 9.17 -9.06 -24.06
N GLU A 164 10.16 -9.73 -24.66
CA GLU A 164 10.67 -9.36 -25.95
C GLU A 164 9.73 -9.93 -27.04
N GLY A 165 9.15 -9.04 -27.82
CA GLY A 165 8.25 -9.46 -28.91
C GLY A 165 6.82 -8.90 -28.77
N GLY A 166 5.99 -9.18 -29.75
CA GLY A 166 4.63 -8.64 -29.83
C GLY A 166 4.60 -7.13 -30.07
N GLU A 167 3.58 -6.45 -29.56
CA GLU A 167 3.41 -5.01 -29.79
C GLU A 167 4.53 -4.18 -29.16
N SER A 168 5.14 -4.65 -28.07
CA SER A 168 6.24 -3.93 -27.40
C SER A 168 7.53 -3.87 -28.24
N ALA A 169 7.74 -4.80 -29.17
CA ALA A 169 8.90 -4.78 -30.07
C ALA A 169 8.89 -3.59 -31.04
N SER A 170 7.73 -3.02 -31.30
CA SER A 170 7.54 -1.85 -32.18
C SER A 170 7.56 -0.51 -31.44
N TRP A 171 7.69 -0.51 -30.13
CA TRP A 171 7.68 0.71 -29.34
C TRP A 171 9.02 1.45 -29.45
N PRO A 172 9.03 2.78 -29.58
CA PRO A 172 10.25 3.56 -29.66
C PRO A 172 11.01 3.66 -28.33
N ILE A 173 10.52 3.00 -27.28
CA ILE A 173 11.07 3.06 -25.92
C ILE A 173 11.92 1.81 -25.70
N ALA A 174 13.23 2.03 -25.49
CA ALA A 174 14.12 0.96 -25.03
C ALA A 174 13.80 0.55 -23.60
N ARG A 175 13.96 -0.75 -23.31
CA ARG A 175 13.90 -1.26 -21.93
C ARG A 175 14.87 -0.49 -21.03
N ASN A 176 14.41 -0.10 -19.86
CA ASN A 176 15.22 0.50 -18.80
C ASN A 176 14.73 0.09 -17.42
N VAL A 177 15.50 0.41 -16.37
CA VAL A 177 15.18 0.05 -15.01
C VAL A 177 13.84 0.62 -14.52
N ILE A 178 13.47 1.83 -14.95
CA ILE A 178 12.20 2.46 -14.56
C ILE A 178 11.02 1.67 -15.15
N TRP A 179 11.15 1.20 -16.38
CA TRP A 179 10.15 0.30 -16.97
C TRP A 179 9.98 -0.97 -16.15
N ASP A 180 11.08 -1.62 -15.77
CA ASP A 180 11.05 -2.86 -15.01
C ASP A 180 10.45 -2.66 -13.60
N LEU A 181 10.77 -1.56 -12.92
CA LEU A 181 10.19 -1.19 -11.62
C LEU A 181 8.67 -1.02 -11.67
N HIS A 182 8.12 -0.58 -12.81
CA HIS A 182 6.68 -0.37 -12.95
C HIS A 182 5.91 -1.62 -13.41
N ARG A 183 6.61 -2.67 -13.83
CA ARG A 183 5.97 -3.93 -14.24
C ARG A 183 5.37 -4.67 -13.05
N PRO A 184 4.09 -5.10 -13.11
CA PRO A 184 3.46 -5.85 -12.01
C PRO A 184 4.21 -7.14 -11.66
N GLU A 185 4.76 -7.81 -12.68
CA GLU A 185 5.51 -9.07 -12.54
C GLU A 185 6.81 -8.89 -11.76
N ASN A 186 7.42 -7.72 -11.86
CA ASN A 186 8.72 -7.41 -11.27
C ASN A 186 8.62 -6.74 -9.88
N LYS A 187 7.41 -6.44 -9.40
CA LYS A 187 7.26 -5.71 -8.13
C LYS A 187 7.64 -6.54 -6.91
N LEU A 188 7.20 -7.79 -6.84
CA LEU A 188 7.42 -8.64 -5.67
C LEU A 188 8.26 -9.86 -6.03
N ILE A 189 9.47 -9.62 -6.52
CA ILE A 189 10.49 -10.65 -6.79
C ILE A 189 11.76 -10.34 -6.01
N ALA A 190 12.54 -11.37 -5.70
CA ALA A 190 13.78 -11.23 -4.92
C ALA A 190 14.83 -10.32 -5.59
N ALA A 191 14.80 -10.22 -6.93
CA ALA A 191 15.68 -9.34 -7.68
C ALA A 191 15.37 -7.85 -7.49
N ASN A 192 14.15 -7.49 -7.13
CA ASN A 192 13.77 -6.10 -6.88
C ASN A 192 14.20 -5.67 -5.47
N LYS A 193 15.31 -4.95 -5.38
CA LYS A 193 15.88 -4.49 -4.10
C LYS A 193 15.28 -3.17 -3.60
N GLU A 194 14.50 -2.46 -4.40
CA GLU A 194 13.83 -1.24 -3.95
C GLU A 194 12.54 -1.51 -3.16
N VAL A 195 11.94 -2.69 -3.31
CA VAL A 195 10.66 -2.99 -2.67
C VAL A 195 10.86 -3.43 -1.22
N ILE A 196 10.43 -2.60 -0.30
CA ILE A 196 10.41 -2.94 1.13
C ILE A 196 9.14 -3.71 1.48
N MET A 197 7.98 -3.22 1.04
CA MET A 197 6.68 -3.85 1.22
C MET A 197 5.77 -3.47 0.06
N GLY A 198 4.94 -4.38 -0.40
CA GLY A 198 4.03 -4.09 -1.49
C GLY A 198 2.75 -4.91 -1.44
N MET A 199 1.67 -4.28 -1.86
CA MET A 199 0.39 -4.95 -2.14
C MET A 199 0.10 -4.78 -3.64
N PRO A 200 0.67 -5.64 -4.50
CA PRO A 200 0.50 -5.51 -5.94
C PRO A 200 -0.96 -5.80 -6.31
N ASN A 201 -1.52 -4.93 -7.10
CA ASN A 201 -2.79 -5.20 -7.74
C ASN A 201 -2.53 -5.95 -9.05
N ARG A 202 -2.68 -7.27 -9.00
CA ARG A 202 -2.49 -8.15 -10.16
C ARG A 202 -3.85 -8.51 -10.75
N GLY A 203 -4.17 -7.99 -11.93
CA GLY A 203 -5.44 -8.25 -12.61
C GLY A 203 -5.69 -9.71 -12.95
N ALA A 204 -4.63 -10.55 -12.97
CA ALA A 204 -4.72 -11.99 -13.24
C ALA A 204 -5.08 -12.83 -12.00
N ALA A 205 -4.92 -12.30 -10.79
CA ALA A 205 -5.25 -13.03 -9.58
C ALA A 205 -6.72 -12.76 -9.20
N LYS A 206 -7.53 -13.78 -9.22
CA LYS A 206 -8.98 -13.68 -8.91
C LYS A 206 -9.23 -13.04 -7.54
N GLU A 207 -8.34 -13.31 -6.58
CA GLU A 207 -8.41 -12.82 -5.19
C GLU A 207 -8.02 -11.35 -5.05
N SER A 208 -7.27 -10.80 -5.99
CA SER A 208 -6.75 -9.43 -5.94
C SER A 208 -7.48 -8.47 -6.87
N PHE A 209 -8.61 -8.90 -7.45
CA PHE A 209 -9.43 -8.06 -8.29
C PHE A 209 -10.21 -7.03 -7.47
N ILE A 210 -9.49 -6.09 -6.89
CA ILE A 210 -10.10 -4.89 -6.31
C ILE A 210 -9.83 -3.75 -7.29
N PRO A 211 -10.86 -3.16 -7.92
CA PRO A 211 -10.67 -1.96 -8.72
C PRO A 211 -10.05 -0.88 -7.83
N MET A 212 -8.78 -0.59 -8.03
CA MET A 212 -8.13 0.46 -7.26
C MET A 212 -8.73 1.80 -7.65
N LEU A 213 -9.51 2.36 -6.74
CA LEU A 213 -10.13 3.67 -6.94
C LEU A 213 -9.08 4.74 -7.29
N THR A 214 -7.91 4.68 -6.68
CA THR A 214 -6.78 5.57 -6.96
C THR A 214 -6.34 5.50 -8.42
N MET A 215 -6.19 4.30 -8.98
CA MET A 215 -5.87 4.10 -10.39
C MET A 215 -6.95 4.69 -11.29
N ARG A 216 -8.22 4.42 -10.97
CA ARG A 216 -9.35 4.98 -11.74
C ARG A 216 -9.37 6.51 -11.73
N ILE A 217 -9.05 7.11 -10.60
CA ILE A 217 -9.05 8.58 -10.43
C ILE A 217 -7.92 9.22 -11.24
N MET A 218 -6.74 8.61 -11.25
CA MET A 218 -5.53 9.15 -11.88
C MET A 218 -5.44 8.88 -13.39
N TYR A 219 -5.98 7.75 -13.86
CA TYR A 219 -5.91 7.43 -15.28
C TYR A 219 -6.85 8.27 -16.13
N PRO A 220 -6.43 8.64 -17.34
CA PRO A 220 -7.31 9.33 -18.26
C PRO A 220 -8.55 8.50 -18.61
N PHE A 221 -9.62 9.17 -18.94
CA PHE A 221 -10.85 8.52 -19.39
C PHE A 221 -10.70 8.06 -20.84
N PHE A 222 -10.01 6.94 -21.04
CA PHE A 222 -9.63 6.45 -22.38
C PHE A 222 -10.81 5.84 -23.20
N PHE A 223 -12.04 5.87 -22.68
CA PHE A 223 -13.23 5.54 -23.44
C PHE A 223 -13.86 6.75 -24.14
N ASP A 224 -13.32 7.95 -23.93
CA ASP A 224 -13.83 9.15 -24.56
C ASP A 224 -13.21 9.34 -25.95
N ASN A 225 -14.02 9.09 -26.99
CA ASN A 225 -13.64 9.30 -28.37
C ASN A 225 -13.42 10.78 -28.74
N LYS A 226 -13.68 11.72 -27.83
CA LYS A 226 -13.53 13.16 -28.04
C LYS A 226 -12.09 13.63 -27.89
N ILE A 227 -11.24 12.87 -27.21
CA ILE A 227 -9.81 13.24 -27.06
C ILE A 227 -9.08 12.84 -28.33
N LYS A 228 -8.64 13.86 -29.09
CA LYS A 228 -7.93 13.68 -30.35
C LYS A 228 -6.53 14.24 -30.28
N MET A 229 -5.64 13.65 -31.05
CA MET A 229 -4.31 14.17 -31.34
C MET A 229 -4.42 15.41 -32.24
N PRO A 230 -3.36 16.26 -32.35
CA PRO A 230 -3.35 17.41 -33.26
C PRO A 230 -3.60 17.04 -34.71
N ASP A 231 -3.26 15.84 -35.15
CA ASP A 231 -3.49 15.29 -36.49
C ASP A 231 -4.94 14.78 -36.71
N GLY A 232 -5.82 14.97 -35.74
CA GLY A 232 -7.21 14.53 -35.76
C GLY A 232 -7.46 13.07 -35.43
N LYS A 233 -6.42 12.26 -35.23
CA LYS A 233 -6.55 10.87 -34.80
C LYS A 233 -6.96 10.79 -33.35
N GLN A 234 -7.54 9.64 -32.98
CA GLN A 234 -7.95 9.38 -31.60
C GLN A 234 -6.71 9.27 -30.71
N ALA A 235 -6.64 10.10 -29.66
CA ALA A 235 -5.49 10.15 -28.74
C ALA A 235 -5.43 8.91 -27.82
N LEU A 236 -6.56 8.30 -27.53
CA LEU A 236 -6.66 7.13 -26.67
C LEU A 236 -7.28 5.98 -27.44
N PHE A 237 -6.66 4.83 -27.41
CA PHE A 237 -7.18 3.64 -28.07
C PHE A 237 -8.49 3.20 -27.44
N ASN A 238 -9.54 3.13 -28.24
CA ASN A 238 -10.77 2.46 -27.84
C ASN A 238 -10.55 0.96 -28.03
N TYR A 239 -10.45 0.22 -26.93
CA TYR A 239 -10.18 -1.21 -26.92
C TYR A 239 -11.37 -2.09 -27.39
N THR A 240 -12.47 -1.48 -27.80
CA THR A 240 -13.53 -2.20 -28.52
C THR A 240 -13.09 -2.42 -29.96
N ARG A 241 -13.00 -3.68 -30.36
CA ARG A 241 -12.89 -4.04 -31.79
C ARG A 241 -14.10 -3.48 -32.54
N LYS A 242 -13.97 -3.33 -33.86
CA LYS A 242 -15.08 -2.91 -34.74
C LYS A 242 -16.32 -3.81 -34.63
N ASP A 243 -16.15 -5.06 -34.14
CA ASP A 243 -17.19 -6.05 -33.88
C ASP A 243 -17.80 -5.94 -32.46
N GLY A 244 -17.47 -4.92 -31.69
CA GLY A 244 -17.95 -4.71 -30.32
C GLY A 244 -17.32 -5.64 -29.27
N LYS A 245 -16.40 -6.53 -29.65
CA LYS A 245 -15.74 -7.46 -28.73
C LYS A 245 -14.45 -6.84 -28.19
N TYR A 246 -14.15 -7.12 -26.93
CA TYR A 246 -12.91 -6.72 -26.31
C TYR A 246 -11.74 -7.61 -26.77
N ARG A 247 -10.57 -7.02 -26.95
CA ARG A 247 -9.35 -7.79 -27.13
C ARG A 247 -8.90 -8.38 -25.80
N LYS A 248 -8.69 -9.70 -25.76
CA LYS A 248 -8.27 -10.41 -24.54
C LYS A 248 -6.97 -9.88 -23.94
N GLU A 249 -6.04 -9.48 -24.79
CA GLU A 249 -4.74 -8.94 -24.40
C GLU A 249 -4.81 -7.63 -23.61
N TYR A 250 -5.96 -6.96 -23.62
CA TYR A 250 -6.17 -5.72 -22.85
C TYR A 250 -7.15 -5.89 -21.69
N ASP A 251 -7.56 -7.11 -21.37
CA ASP A 251 -8.51 -7.36 -20.28
C ASP A 251 -7.95 -6.99 -18.89
N TYR A 252 -6.64 -7.02 -18.71
CA TYR A 252 -6.04 -6.55 -17.47
C TYR A 252 -6.26 -5.04 -17.23
N MET A 253 -6.41 -4.24 -18.28
CA MET A 253 -6.77 -2.82 -18.15
C MET A 253 -8.20 -2.66 -17.62
N ARG A 254 -9.12 -3.56 -17.92
CA ARG A 254 -10.45 -3.61 -17.31
C ARG A 254 -10.36 -4.00 -15.83
N GLY A 255 -9.47 -4.91 -15.49
CA GLY A 255 -9.19 -5.31 -14.13
C GLY A 255 -8.69 -4.18 -13.24
N LEU A 256 -7.88 -3.28 -13.78
CA LEU A 256 -7.40 -2.08 -13.09
C LEU A 256 -8.46 -0.99 -12.93
N GLY A 257 -9.59 -1.14 -13.62
CA GLY A 257 -10.71 -0.20 -13.59
C GLY A 257 -10.61 0.90 -14.64
N ARG A 258 -11.77 1.41 -15.01
CA ARG A 258 -11.89 2.50 -15.97
C ARG A 258 -11.42 3.82 -15.37
N GLY A 259 -10.48 4.51 -16.04
CA GLY A 259 -10.06 5.84 -15.65
C GLY A 259 -11.23 6.83 -15.69
N ILE A 260 -11.35 7.70 -14.70
CA ILE A 260 -12.34 8.78 -14.62
C ILE A 260 -11.71 10.17 -14.71
N SER A 261 -10.38 10.23 -14.84
CA SER A 261 -9.62 11.47 -15.08
C SER A 261 -9.92 12.63 -14.11
N THR A 262 -10.11 12.31 -12.84
CA THR A 262 -10.41 13.32 -11.81
C THR A 262 -9.17 14.16 -11.47
N PHE A 263 -7.98 13.55 -11.52
CA PHE A 263 -6.70 14.21 -11.28
C PHE A 263 -5.86 14.24 -12.55
N ARG A 264 -5.18 15.32 -12.78
CA ARG A 264 -4.22 15.51 -13.87
C ARG A 264 -2.91 16.00 -13.31
N THR A 265 -1.82 15.58 -13.94
CA THR A 265 -0.51 16.21 -13.71
C THR A 265 -0.55 17.67 -14.13
N THR A 266 0.10 18.53 -13.38
CA THR A 266 0.30 19.92 -13.77
C THR A 266 1.41 19.99 -14.82
N THR A 267 1.54 21.14 -15.48
CA THR A 267 2.61 21.41 -16.47
C THR A 267 4.02 21.48 -15.86
N PHE A 268 4.14 21.25 -14.54
CA PHE A 268 5.42 21.19 -13.82
C PHE A 268 6.07 19.80 -13.83
N TYR A 269 5.45 18.81 -14.46
CA TYR A 269 5.99 17.44 -14.57
C TYR A 269 6.01 17.01 -16.03
#